data_b1d86c1312b3bb21b542a2f2965ea96b
#
_entry.id   b1d86c1312b3bb21b542a2f2965ea96b
#
_cell.length_a   1.000
_cell.length_b   1.000
_cell.length_c   1.000
_cell.angle_alpha   90.00
_cell.angle_beta   90.00
_cell.angle_gamma   90.00
#
_symmetry.space_group_name_H-M   'P 1'
#
loop_
_entity.id
_entity.type
_entity.pdbx_description
1 polymer ?
#
loop_
_entity_poly.entity_id
_entity_poly.type
_entity_poly.pdbx_seq_one_letter_code
_entity_poly.pdbx_strand_id
1 'polypeptide(L)'
;MISKLTVMTITMYGADWCSDCVRAEKFFVDNNIEFQKIDLELDENEHFVESEVLRRNNGKKSIPVIVFDDDSHLTEPTNAQLAEKLGLLS
;
A
#
# COMPACT_ATOMS: atom_id res chain seq x y z
N MET A 1 1.27 -28.62 -9.67
CA MET A 1 1.00 -28.04 -9.37
C MET A 1 1.27 -27.10 -9.12
N ILE A 2 1.05 -26.55 -9.02
CA ILE A 2 1.18 -25.70 -8.77
C ILE A 2 1.28 -25.11 -8.08
N SER A 3 1.69 -24.88 -7.84
CA SER A 3 1.79 -24.30 -7.17
C SER A 3 1.41 -23.50 -6.63
N LYS A 4 1.36 -23.57 -5.98
CA LYS A 4 0.83 -22.65 -5.41
C LYS A 4 1.40 -21.49 -5.55
N LEU A 5 0.91 -20.81 -6.00
CA LEU A 5 1.39 -19.54 -6.09
C LEU A 5 1.14 -18.84 -4.84
N THR A 6 2.15 -18.33 -4.24
CA THR A 6 1.96 -17.41 -3.15
C THR A 6 1.59 -16.09 -3.77
N VAL A 7 0.31 -15.76 -3.72
CA VAL A 7 -0.12 -14.47 -4.20
C VAL A 7 -0.06 -13.51 -3.04
N MET A 8 0.86 -12.57 -3.11
CA MET A 8 0.95 -11.54 -2.07
C MET A 8 -0.16 -10.53 -2.31
N THR A 9 -1.00 -10.32 -1.30
CA THR A 9 -2.05 -9.32 -1.36
C THR A 9 -1.51 -8.01 -0.84
N ILE A 10 -1.55 -6.97 -1.67
CA ILE A 10 -1.06 -5.65 -1.30
C ILE A 10 -2.22 -4.68 -1.44
N THR A 11 -2.49 -3.92 -0.38
CA THR A 11 -3.55 -2.92 -0.40
C THR A 11 -2.94 -1.56 -0.11
N MET A 12 -3.18 -0.59 -0.99
CA MET A 12 -2.71 0.77 -0.79
C MET A 12 -3.86 1.68 -0.50
N TYR A 13 -3.85 2.29 0.67
CA TYR A 13 -4.83 3.30 1.07
C TYR A 13 -4.25 4.67 0.77
N GLY A 14 -4.87 5.41 -0.13
CA GLY A 14 -4.31 6.68 -0.55
C GLY A 14 -5.32 7.58 -1.23
N ALA A 15 -4.82 8.55 -1.98
CA ALA A 15 -5.64 9.51 -2.69
C ALA A 15 -4.92 9.95 -3.96
N ASP A 16 -5.69 10.36 -4.96
CA ASP A 16 -5.12 10.73 -6.26
C ASP A 16 -4.30 12.02 -6.19
N TRP A 17 -4.59 12.90 -5.23
CA TRP A 17 -3.85 14.16 -5.08
C TRP A 17 -2.52 13.99 -4.36
N CYS A 18 -2.28 12.83 -3.81
CA CYS A 18 -1.10 12.57 -2.97
C CYS A 18 0.06 12.11 -3.86
N SER A 19 1.12 12.93 -3.94
CA SER A 19 2.24 12.62 -4.81
C SER A 19 2.95 11.33 -4.39
N ASP A 20 3.05 11.07 -3.09
CA ASP A 20 3.67 9.83 -2.61
C ASP A 20 2.84 8.63 -2.96
N CYS A 21 1.50 8.77 -2.98
CA CYS A 21 0.62 7.70 -3.40
C CYS A 21 0.81 7.40 -4.89
N VAL A 22 0.90 8.45 -5.69
CA VAL A 22 1.10 8.29 -7.14
C VAL A 22 2.44 7.62 -7.42
N ARG A 23 3.48 8.01 -6.69
CA ARG A 23 4.80 7.42 -6.85
C ARG A 23 4.79 5.94 -6.48
N ALA A 24 4.14 5.59 -5.38
CA ALA A 24 4.06 4.19 -4.96
C ALA A 24 3.29 3.36 -5.99
N GLU A 25 2.18 3.90 -6.49
CA GLU A 25 1.41 3.23 -7.52
C GLU A 25 2.26 2.97 -8.76
N LYS A 26 3.01 3.98 -9.19
CA LYS A 26 3.88 3.84 -10.34
C LYS A 26 4.94 2.76 -10.10
N PHE A 27 5.48 2.71 -8.90
CA PHE A 27 6.47 1.69 -8.55
C PHE A 27 5.88 0.28 -8.75
N PHE A 28 4.65 0.07 -8.25
CA PHE A 28 4.02 -1.23 -8.39
C PHE A 28 3.79 -1.58 -9.86
N VAL A 29 3.27 -0.61 -10.63
CA VAL A 29 2.99 -0.84 -12.05
C VAL A 29 4.28 -1.14 -12.81
N ASP A 30 5.33 -0.36 -12.57
CA ASP A 30 6.59 -0.52 -13.29
C ASP A 30 7.27 -1.85 -12.98
N ASN A 31 6.99 -2.43 -11.82
CA ASN A 31 7.58 -3.70 -11.42
C ASN A 31 6.60 -4.86 -11.57
N ASN A 32 5.48 -4.66 -12.25
CA ASN A 32 4.48 -5.69 -12.53
C ASN A 32 3.95 -6.32 -11.24
N ILE A 33 3.74 -5.51 -10.22
CA ILE A 33 3.25 -5.98 -8.93
C ILE A 33 1.78 -5.63 -8.82
N GLU A 34 0.94 -6.64 -8.60
CA GLU A 34 -0.49 -6.41 -8.42
C GLU A 34 -0.76 -5.83 -7.05
N PHE A 35 -1.70 -4.90 -6.99
CA PHE A 35 -2.09 -4.28 -5.74
C PHE A 35 -3.52 -3.79 -5.86
N GLN A 36 -4.17 -3.62 -4.72
CA GLN A 36 -5.51 -3.06 -4.65
C GLN A 36 -5.38 -1.62 -4.16
N LYS A 37 -5.99 -0.71 -4.90
CA LYS A 37 -5.97 0.71 -4.54
C LYS A 37 -7.30 1.06 -3.89
N ILE A 38 -7.23 1.59 -2.67
CA ILE A 38 -8.41 2.07 -1.95
C ILE A 38 -8.31 3.59 -1.90
N ASP A 39 -9.22 4.25 -2.62
CA ASP A 39 -9.25 5.70 -2.68
C ASP A 39 -10.03 6.22 -1.49
N LEU A 40 -9.33 6.86 -0.54
CA LEU A 40 -9.93 7.33 0.69
C LEU A 40 -10.82 8.54 0.50
N GLU A 41 -10.80 9.16 -0.68
CA GLU A 41 -11.67 10.28 -0.98
C GLU A 41 -13.09 9.85 -1.33
N LEU A 42 -13.28 8.57 -1.62
CA LEU A 42 -14.62 8.05 -1.88
C LEU A 42 -15.34 7.81 -0.56
N ASP A 43 -16.61 8.25 -0.50
CA ASP A 43 -17.40 8.14 0.73
C ASP A 43 -17.49 6.70 1.22
N GLU A 44 -17.60 5.76 0.31
CA GLU A 44 -17.71 4.34 0.68
C GLU A 44 -16.47 3.82 1.38
N ASN A 45 -15.34 4.50 1.22
CA ASN A 45 -14.07 4.08 1.82
C ASN A 45 -13.68 4.91 3.02
N GLU A 46 -14.54 5.84 3.45
CA GLU A 46 -14.19 6.76 4.53
C GLU A 46 -13.87 6.02 5.83
N HIS A 47 -14.55 4.91 6.08
CA HIS A 47 -14.33 4.15 7.30
C HIS A 47 -12.91 3.60 7.42
N PHE A 48 -12.21 3.44 6.29
CA PHE A 48 -10.84 2.95 6.32
C PHE A 48 -9.87 3.98 6.89
N VAL A 49 -10.24 5.27 6.87
CA VAL A 49 -9.35 6.28 7.45
C VAL A 49 -9.07 5.95 8.90
N GLU A 50 -10.12 5.68 9.67
CA GLU A 50 -9.95 5.37 11.08
C GLU A 50 -9.45 3.95 11.30
N SER A 51 -10.04 2.98 10.62
CA SER A 51 -9.75 1.57 10.89
C SER A 51 -8.38 1.14 10.38
N GLU A 52 -7.84 1.79 9.35
CA GLU A 52 -6.56 1.39 8.80
C GLU A 52 -5.50 2.47 8.95
N VAL A 53 -5.80 3.70 8.53
CA VAL A 53 -4.77 4.74 8.48
C VAL A 53 -4.42 5.24 9.87
N LEU A 54 -5.42 5.72 10.61
CA LEU A 54 -5.16 6.29 11.93
C LEU A 54 -4.67 5.22 12.90
N ARG A 55 -5.26 4.04 12.84
CA ARG A 55 -4.88 2.95 13.74
C ARG A 55 -3.41 2.58 13.55
N ARG A 56 -2.96 2.49 12.30
CA ARG A 56 -1.60 2.05 12.01
C ARG A 56 -0.56 3.14 12.24
N ASN A 57 -1.00 4.41 12.20
CA ASN A 57 -0.10 5.56 12.31
C ASN A 57 -0.20 6.29 13.63
N ASN A 58 -0.70 5.64 14.68
CA ASN A 58 -0.81 6.23 16.01
C ASN A 58 -1.63 7.52 15.99
N GLY A 59 -2.71 7.52 15.20
CA GLY A 59 -3.62 8.64 15.13
C GLY A 59 -3.28 9.69 14.08
N LYS A 60 -2.23 9.47 13.30
CA LYS A 60 -1.85 10.42 12.26
C LYS A 60 -2.43 10.02 10.92
N LYS A 61 -2.94 11.00 10.18
CA LYS A 61 -3.50 10.75 8.86
C LYS A 61 -2.43 10.89 7.79
N SER A 62 -1.47 9.98 7.80
CA SER A 62 -0.38 9.97 6.83
C SER A 62 -0.66 8.90 5.77
N ILE A 63 -0.55 9.26 4.50
CA ILE A 63 -0.79 8.34 3.39
C ILE A 63 0.35 8.47 2.39
N PRO A 64 0.60 7.44 1.57
CA PRO A 64 -0.14 6.17 1.50
C PRO A 64 0.20 5.24 2.66
N VAL A 65 -0.77 4.42 3.05
CA VAL A 65 -0.54 3.29 3.94
C VAL A 65 -0.65 2.05 3.07
N ILE A 66 0.41 1.26 3.05
CA ILE A 66 0.46 0.06 2.22
C ILE A 66 0.51 -1.14 3.12
N VAL A 67 -0.50 -2.00 3.01
CA VAL A 67 -0.67 -3.15 3.88
C VAL A 67 -0.37 -4.42 3.09
N PHE A 68 0.41 -5.29 3.69
CA PHE A 68 0.81 -6.54 3.07
C PHE A 68 0.01 -7.72 3.65
N ASP A 69 0.13 -8.88 3.02
CA ASP A 69 -0.71 -10.02 3.37
C ASP A 69 -0.45 -10.56 4.78
N ASP A 70 0.69 -10.23 5.38
CA ASP A 70 0.99 -10.62 6.75
C ASP A 70 0.52 -9.57 7.76
N ASP A 71 -0.27 -8.60 7.29
CA ASP A 71 -0.81 -7.49 8.08
C ASP A 71 0.25 -6.47 8.50
N SER A 72 1.48 -6.60 8.03
CA SER A 72 2.47 -5.54 8.21
C SER A 72 2.14 -4.39 7.25
N HIS A 73 2.67 -3.21 7.55
CA HIS A 73 2.41 -2.06 6.71
C HIS A 73 3.62 -1.14 6.63
N LEU A 74 3.62 -0.31 5.59
CA LEU A 74 4.56 0.80 5.44
C LEU A 74 3.75 2.07 5.22
N THR A 75 4.19 3.16 5.82
CA THR A 75 3.55 4.46 5.66
C THR A 75 4.52 5.39 4.96
N GLU A 76 4.06 5.97 3.85
CA GLU A 76 4.86 6.89 3.04
C GLU A 76 6.22 6.29 2.69
N PRO A 77 6.26 5.03 2.21
CA PRO A 77 7.55 4.40 1.96
C PRO A 77 8.24 4.99 0.74
N THR A 78 9.57 4.97 0.79
CA THR A 78 10.35 5.26 -0.40
C THR A 78 10.30 4.06 -1.34
N ASN A 79 10.69 4.25 -2.59
CA ASN A 79 10.77 3.13 -3.52
C ASN A 79 11.78 2.09 -3.03
N ALA A 80 12.87 2.53 -2.38
CA ALA A 80 13.86 1.61 -1.84
C ALA A 80 13.26 0.74 -0.73
N GLN A 81 12.43 1.34 0.13
CA GLN A 81 11.78 0.58 1.19
C GLN A 81 10.79 -0.43 0.62
N LEU A 82 10.06 -0.06 -0.42
CA LEU A 82 9.17 -0.99 -1.10
C LEU A 82 9.94 -2.12 -1.74
N ALA A 83 11.04 -1.80 -2.41
CA ALA A 83 11.86 -2.83 -3.05
C ALA A 83 12.41 -3.80 -2.03
N GLU A 84 12.85 -3.30 -0.89
CA GLU A 84 13.37 -4.17 0.16
C GLU A 84 12.28 -5.07 0.73
N LYS A 85 11.12 -4.49 1.02
CA LYS A 85 10.00 -5.25 1.57
C LYS A 85 9.57 -6.38 0.65
N LEU A 86 9.62 -6.13 -0.66
CA LEU A 86 9.15 -7.08 -1.66
C LEU A 86 10.26 -8.00 -2.17
N GLY A 87 11.46 -7.86 -1.64
CA GLY A 87 12.57 -8.74 -2.05
C GLY A 87 13.09 -8.45 -3.43
N LEU A 88 12.96 -7.21 -3.91
CA LEU A 88 13.41 -6.82 -5.24
C LEU A 88 14.86 -6.34 -5.27
N LEU A 89 15.46 -6.11 -4.11
CA LEU A 89 16.85 -5.72 -4.03
C LEU A 89 17.72 -6.96 -4.05
N SER A 90 18.76 -6.92 -4.82
CA SER A 90 19.70 -8.04 -4.92
C SER A 90 20.75 -7.95 -3.83
#